data_d3ed6c8ca3dab7f1d274e8fb88d0663d
#
_entry.id   d3ed6c8ca3dab7f1d274e8fb88d0663d
#
_cell.length_a   1.000
_cell.length_b   1.000
_cell.length_c   1.000
_cell.angle_alpha   90.00
_cell.angle_beta   90.00
_cell.angle_gamma   90.00
#
_symmetry.space_group_name_H-M   'P 1'
#
loop_
_entity.id
_entity.type
_entity.pdbx_description
1 polymer ?
#
loop_
_entity_poly.entity_id
_entity_poly.type
_entity_poly.pdbx_seq_one_letter_code
_entity_poly.pdbx_strand_id
1 'polypeptide(L)'
;MRREETVPRAVDIDIRSNRKEHLSLEVSCVVDRKLTITYYLHSGFSVAMEDVLLVFDYWTGEQGELPQDKRITPEFLRTFREVYVFISHEHPDHLDPVVFTWRTEVPITYIVSADMPIGTRGKRMAPGDALTLSPRVQVKAFDSTDLGVSFLVDLAGVKVFHAGDLNFWHWREESTIKEIEEADDAFRQAVEPIAREEIDVAFFPVDARQGMMYDAGANYFMMCVKPRLLIPMHFWGRAEIATEFARRSRCRQTEVLALTRYGEQIGLHFTEDGYIDVSLLTPPEVVVSSKQNTNELPIVEVPDNRDVDLEGYDSADPFADSDLPVKLDE
;
A
#
# COMPACT_ATOMS: atom_id res chain seq x y z
N MET A 1 38.08 -4.73 -25.95
CA MET A 1 37.36 -3.71 -25.18
C MET A 1 36.33 -4.48 -24.30
N ARG A 2 36.63 -4.63 -23.03
CA ARG A 2 35.71 -5.25 -22.08
C ARG A 2 34.72 -4.15 -21.62
N ARG A 3 33.41 -4.39 -21.75
CA ARG A 3 32.39 -3.53 -21.18
C ARG A 3 32.35 -3.83 -19.68
N GLU A 4 32.58 -2.82 -18.86
CA GLU A 4 32.33 -2.87 -17.42
C GLU A 4 30.82 -2.88 -17.21
N GLU A 5 30.33 -3.96 -16.59
CA GLU A 5 28.97 -4.03 -16.07
C GLU A 5 28.91 -3.15 -14.84
N THR A 6 28.16 -2.04 -14.96
CA THR A 6 27.83 -1.19 -13.81
C THR A 6 26.77 -1.89 -12.97
N VAL A 7 27.18 -2.36 -11.81
CA VAL A 7 26.28 -2.86 -10.75
C VAL A 7 25.34 -1.72 -10.32
N PRO A 8 24.01 -1.92 -10.23
CA PRO A 8 23.10 -0.89 -9.78
C PRO A 8 23.44 -0.48 -8.34
N ARG A 9 23.57 0.82 -8.10
CA ARG A 9 23.77 1.39 -6.77
C ARG A 9 22.56 1.09 -5.90
N ALA A 10 22.78 0.45 -4.74
CA ALA A 10 21.81 0.41 -3.66
C ALA A 10 21.42 1.85 -3.28
N VAL A 11 20.12 2.09 -3.18
CA VAL A 11 19.62 3.34 -2.62
C VAL A 11 19.56 3.10 -1.12
N ASP A 12 20.58 3.59 -0.39
CA ASP A 12 20.59 3.52 1.08
C ASP A 12 19.55 4.50 1.62
N ILE A 13 18.42 3.96 2.04
CA ILE A 13 17.39 4.72 2.75
C ILE A 13 17.62 4.51 4.24
N ASP A 14 18.18 5.50 4.91
CA ASP A 14 18.51 5.50 6.35
C ASP A 14 17.23 5.80 7.18
N ILE A 15 16.53 4.76 7.61
CA ILE A 15 15.31 4.88 8.45
C ILE A 15 15.71 4.92 9.92
N ARG A 16 15.90 6.12 10.46
CA ARG A 16 16.27 6.34 11.86
C ARG A 16 15.04 6.30 12.78
N SER A 17 14.87 5.20 13.50
CA SER A 17 13.90 5.13 14.59
C SER A 17 14.45 5.81 15.86
N ASN A 18 13.72 6.83 16.34
CA ASN A 18 14.07 7.58 17.55
C ASN A 18 13.59 6.79 18.81
N ARG A 19 14.13 5.57 19.04
CA ARG A 19 13.92 4.84 20.31
C ARG A 19 15.00 5.22 21.31
N LYS A 20 14.67 6.05 22.26
CA LYS A 20 15.40 6.18 23.53
C LYS A 20 14.62 5.52 24.65
N GLU A 21 15.32 4.54 25.26
CA GLU A 21 15.34 4.11 26.64
C GLU A 21 14.14 3.35 27.22
N HIS A 22 14.23 2.01 27.15
CA HIS A 22 14.15 1.17 28.37
C HIS A 22 15.12 0.00 28.19
N LEU A 23 16.28 0.09 28.84
CA LEU A 23 17.25 -0.99 28.95
C LEU A 23 16.74 -2.04 29.97
N SER A 24 16.04 -3.04 29.52
CA SER A 24 16.11 -4.36 30.14
C SER A 24 17.17 -5.16 29.39
N LEU A 25 18.19 -5.60 30.12
CA LEU A 25 19.24 -6.49 29.60
C LEU A 25 18.66 -7.89 29.35
N GLU A 26 17.87 -8.04 28.31
CA GLU A 26 17.74 -9.29 27.58
C GLU A 26 18.75 -9.22 26.45
N VAL A 27 19.78 -10.06 26.50
CA VAL A 27 20.68 -10.30 25.37
C VAL A 27 19.81 -10.97 24.31
N SER A 28 19.05 -10.16 23.61
CA SER A 28 18.40 -10.57 22.37
C SER A 28 19.53 -10.81 21.38
N CYS A 29 19.74 -12.06 21.02
CA CYS A 29 20.52 -12.41 19.86
C CYS A 29 19.78 -11.82 18.66
N VAL A 30 20.17 -10.61 18.24
CA VAL A 30 19.54 -9.93 17.11
C VAL A 30 19.90 -10.72 15.86
N VAL A 31 18.96 -11.50 15.39
CA VAL A 31 19.10 -12.26 14.16
C VAL A 31 19.02 -11.27 13.00
N ASP A 32 20.02 -11.31 12.13
CA ASP A 32 20.06 -10.59 10.86
C ASP A 32 18.85 -10.99 10.01
N ARG A 33 17.82 -10.13 9.92
CA ARG A 33 16.51 -10.47 9.35
C ARG A 33 16.35 -9.81 8.01
N LYS A 34 16.22 -10.64 6.97
CA LYS A 34 16.02 -10.19 5.59
C LYS A 34 14.63 -10.60 5.08
N LEU A 35 13.90 -9.65 4.56
CA LEU A 35 12.63 -9.87 3.88
C LEU A 35 12.77 -9.56 2.40
N THR A 36 12.02 -10.28 1.58
CA THR A 36 11.71 -9.87 0.21
C THR A 36 10.22 -9.56 0.12
N ILE A 37 9.88 -8.34 -0.30
CA ILE A 37 8.50 -7.93 -0.57
C ILE A 37 8.31 -7.86 -2.08
N THR A 38 7.22 -8.47 -2.57
CA THR A 38 6.83 -8.42 -3.98
C THR A 38 5.43 -7.80 -4.08
N TYR A 39 5.28 -6.79 -4.93
CA TYR A 39 3.98 -6.24 -5.33
C TYR A 39 3.46 -6.97 -6.56
N TYR A 40 2.20 -7.34 -6.55
CA TYR A 40 1.55 -7.97 -7.71
C TYR A 40 0.58 -7.02 -8.40
N LEU A 41 -0.55 -6.77 -7.81
CA LEU A 41 -1.60 -5.89 -8.32
C LEU A 41 -2.49 -5.45 -7.17
N HIS A 42 -2.94 -4.19 -7.18
CA HIS A 42 -3.91 -3.62 -6.26
C HIS A 42 -3.47 -3.73 -4.79
N SER A 43 -4.09 -4.63 -4.02
CA SER A 43 -3.72 -4.93 -2.63
C SER A 43 -2.91 -6.23 -2.49
N GLY A 44 -2.51 -6.83 -3.61
CA GLY A 44 -1.80 -8.10 -3.67
C GLY A 44 -0.30 -7.98 -3.41
N PHE A 45 0.17 -8.53 -2.30
CA PHE A 45 1.58 -8.58 -1.93
C PHE A 45 2.02 -9.96 -1.48
N SER A 46 3.32 -10.25 -1.60
CA SER A 46 3.94 -11.32 -0.84
C SER A 46 5.12 -10.82 -0.03
N VAL A 47 5.34 -11.47 1.11
CA VAL A 47 6.48 -11.23 1.99
C VAL A 47 7.17 -12.57 2.24
N ALA A 48 8.42 -12.68 1.83
CA ALA A 48 9.24 -13.87 2.00
C ALA A 48 10.35 -13.60 3.01
N MET A 49 10.52 -14.52 3.95
CA MET A 49 11.67 -14.58 4.87
C MET A 49 12.17 -16.01 4.93
N GLU A 50 13.40 -16.23 4.51
CA GLU A 50 13.99 -17.57 4.43
C GLU A 50 13.09 -18.54 3.63
N ASP A 51 12.56 -19.57 4.30
CA ASP A 51 11.69 -20.60 3.73
C ASP A 51 10.20 -20.41 4.08
N VAL A 52 9.80 -19.20 4.53
CA VAL A 52 8.42 -18.83 4.82
C VAL A 52 7.93 -17.79 3.81
N LEU A 53 6.73 -18.01 3.28
CA LEU A 53 6.04 -17.08 2.40
C LEU A 53 4.68 -16.68 2.97
N LEU A 54 4.44 -15.39 3.08
CA LEU A 54 3.12 -14.80 3.32
C LEU A 54 2.62 -14.22 2.01
N VAL A 55 1.37 -14.46 1.64
CA VAL A 55 0.70 -13.88 0.47
C VAL A 55 -0.58 -13.20 0.96
N PHE A 56 -0.77 -11.95 0.62
CA PHE A 56 -1.92 -11.15 1.02
C PHE A 56 -2.75 -10.75 -0.20
N ASP A 57 -4.06 -10.91 -0.12
CA ASP A 57 -5.09 -10.41 -1.05
C ASP A 57 -4.67 -10.51 -2.53
N TYR A 58 -4.24 -11.72 -2.92
CA TYR A 58 -3.74 -11.96 -4.26
C TYR A 58 -4.85 -11.91 -5.29
N TRP A 59 -4.67 -11.06 -6.28
CA TRP A 59 -5.57 -10.87 -7.41
C TRP A 59 -4.79 -10.69 -8.71
N THR A 60 -5.32 -11.23 -9.80
CA THR A 60 -4.69 -11.14 -11.13
C THR A 60 -5.33 -10.11 -12.05
N GLY A 61 -6.36 -9.38 -11.55
CA GLY A 61 -7.13 -8.41 -12.31
C GLY A 61 -8.39 -9.02 -12.96
N GLU A 62 -9.40 -8.20 -13.21
CA GLU A 62 -10.67 -8.63 -13.83
C GLU A 62 -10.48 -9.27 -15.19
N GLN A 63 -9.54 -8.75 -15.99
CA GLN A 63 -9.20 -9.25 -17.33
C GLN A 63 -7.80 -9.90 -17.35
N GLY A 64 -7.21 -10.17 -16.20
CA GLY A 64 -5.89 -10.76 -16.07
C GLY A 64 -4.76 -9.76 -16.34
N GLU A 65 -4.89 -8.54 -15.82
CA GLU A 65 -3.94 -7.43 -15.98
C GLU A 65 -2.55 -7.77 -15.46
N LEU A 66 -2.47 -8.62 -14.41
CA LEU A 66 -1.18 -9.11 -13.93
C LEU A 66 -0.55 -10.04 -14.99
N PRO A 67 0.61 -9.69 -15.56
CA PRO A 67 1.28 -10.51 -16.59
C PRO A 67 1.57 -11.92 -16.08
N GLN A 68 1.49 -12.91 -16.96
CA GLN A 68 1.66 -14.32 -16.58
C GLN A 68 3.02 -14.61 -15.97
N ASP A 69 4.08 -13.96 -16.46
CA ASP A 69 5.45 -14.11 -15.94
C ASP A 69 5.67 -13.45 -14.58
N LYS A 70 4.66 -12.68 -14.09
CA LYS A 70 4.64 -12.04 -12.76
C LYS A 70 3.73 -12.75 -11.77
N ARG A 71 2.97 -13.75 -12.23
CA ARG A 71 2.03 -14.48 -11.37
C ARG A 71 2.74 -15.47 -10.45
N ILE A 72 2.15 -15.69 -9.29
CA ILE A 72 2.56 -16.77 -8.41
C ILE A 72 2.26 -18.11 -9.08
N THR A 73 3.27 -18.98 -9.13
CA THR A 73 3.15 -20.33 -9.69
C THR A 73 3.38 -21.40 -8.63
N PRO A 74 2.88 -22.63 -8.83
CA PRO A 74 3.19 -23.73 -7.92
C PRO A 74 4.69 -24.01 -7.78
N GLU A 75 5.47 -23.80 -8.85
CA GLU A 75 6.93 -23.95 -8.83
C GLU A 75 7.56 -22.96 -7.86
N PHE A 76 7.15 -21.71 -7.90
CA PHE A 76 7.59 -20.68 -6.95
C PHE A 76 7.20 -21.05 -5.52
N LEU A 77 5.96 -21.46 -5.29
CA LEU A 77 5.48 -21.86 -3.97
C LEU A 77 6.24 -23.04 -3.37
N ARG A 78 6.68 -24.00 -4.21
CA ARG A 78 7.48 -25.18 -3.75
C ARG A 78 8.86 -24.80 -3.24
N THR A 79 9.35 -23.60 -3.50
CA THR A 79 10.63 -23.12 -2.95
C THR A 79 10.55 -22.78 -1.46
N PHE A 80 9.32 -22.69 -0.91
CA PHE A 80 9.08 -22.39 0.50
C PHE A 80 8.59 -23.63 1.25
N ARG A 81 9.00 -23.73 2.50
CA ARG A 81 8.56 -24.80 3.41
C ARG A 81 7.20 -24.48 4.03
N GLU A 82 6.95 -23.21 4.32
CA GLU A 82 5.71 -22.73 4.92
C GLU A 82 5.11 -21.66 4.03
N VAL A 83 3.85 -21.87 3.58
CA VAL A 83 3.10 -20.91 2.75
C VAL A 83 1.79 -20.58 3.43
N TYR A 84 1.58 -19.28 3.66
CA TYR A 84 0.38 -18.72 4.28
C TYR A 84 -0.29 -17.75 3.31
N VAL A 85 -1.59 -17.94 3.06
CA VAL A 85 -2.38 -17.06 2.20
C VAL A 85 -3.44 -16.38 3.06
N PHE A 86 -3.38 -15.07 3.13
CA PHE A 86 -4.27 -14.20 3.88
C PHE A 86 -5.27 -13.55 2.91
N ILE A 87 -6.56 -13.61 3.27
CA ILE A 87 -7.66 -13.04 2.49
C ILE A 87 -8.46 -12.18 3.45
N SER A 88 -8.40 -10.86 3.26
CA SER A 88 -9.02 -9.89 4.15
C SER A 88 -10.55 -9.93 4.07
N HIS A 89 -11.12 -10.08 2.86
CA HIS A 89 -12.55 -10.13 2.61
C HIS A 89 -12.87 -10.72 1.23
N GLU A 90 -14.17 -10.75 0.86
CA GLU A 90 -14.66 -11.45 -0.33
C GLU A 90 -14.71 -10.62 -1.62
N HIS A 91 -14.37 -9.33 -1.60
CA HIS A 91 -14.39 -8.52 -2.83
C HIS A 91 -13.46 -9.10 -3.90
N PRO A 92 -13.86 -9.05 -5.17
CA PRO A 92 -13.11 -9.67 -6.25
C PRO A 92 -11.69 -9.17 -6.41
N ASP A 93 -11.42 -7.93 -6.06
CA ASP A 93 -10.11 -7.28 -6.13
C ASP A 93 -9.15 -7.64 -4.98
N HIS A 94 -9.64 -8.42 -4.00
CA HIS A 94 -8.85 -8.96 -2.88
C HIS A 94 -8.76 -10.49 -2.88
N LEU A 95 -9.55 -11.15 -3.73
CA LEU A 95 -9.57 -12.62 -3.81
C LEU A 95 -9.67 -13.12 -5.25
N ASP A 96 -8.55 -13.63 -5.77
CA ASP A 96 -8.60 -14.48 -6.97
C ASP A 96 -8.82 -15.94 -6.57
N PRO A 97 -9.88 -16.62 -7.06
CA PRO A 97 -10.13 -18.02 -6.80
C PRO A 97 -8.96 -18.95 -7.15
N VAL A 98 -8.03 -18.52 -7.98
CA VAL A 98 -6.83 -19.28 -8.35
C VAL A 98 -6.00 -19.67 -7.12
N VAL A 99 -6.01 -18.86 -6.06
CA VAL A 99 -5.25 -19.15 -4.83
C VAL A 99 -5.64 -20.51 -4.22
N PHE A 100 -6.89 -20.93 -4.36
CA PHE A 100 -7.36 -22.21 -3.84
C PHE A 100 -6.93 -23.41 -4.69
N THR A 101 -6.50 -23.17 -5.92
CA THR A 101 -5.97 -24.24 -6.81
C THR A 101 -4.55 -24.65 -6.41
N TRP A 102 -3.75 -23.75 -5.86
CA TRP A 102 -2.35 -23.98 -5.48
C TRP A 102 -2.16 -25.10 -4.48
N ARG A 103 -3.13 -25.32 -3.58
CA ARG A 103 -3.09 -26.38 -2.56
C ARG A 103 -3.05 -27.81 -3.10
N THR A 104 -3.43 -28.01 -4.35
CA THR A 104 -3.31 -29.33 -5.01
C THR A 104 -1.86 -29.68 -5.30
N GLU A 105 -0.99 -28.65 -5.31
CA GLU A 105 0.41 -28.75 -5.68
C GLU A 105 1.34 -28.54 -4.48
N VAL A 106 0.93 -27.70 -3.51
CA VAL A 106 1.75 -27.30 -2.36
C VAL A 106 0.87 -27.25 -1.10
N PRO A 107 1.38 -27.69 0.08
CA PRO A 107 0.69 -27.46 1.35
C PRO A 107 0.57 -25.96 1.65
N ILE A 108 -0.65 -25.46 1.78
CA ILE A 108 -0.94 -24.05 2.07
C ILE A 108 -1.88 -23.93 3.26
N THR A 109 -1.59 -23.03 4.17
CA THR A 109 -2.49 -22.59 5.22
C THR A 109 -3.17 -21.30 4.81
N TYR A 110 -4.49 -21.35 4.64
CA TYR A 110 -5.31 -20.15 4.37
C TYR A 110 -5.79 -19.54 5.68
N ILE A 111 -5.71 -18.22 5.78
CA ILE A 111 -6.25 -17.40 6.85
C ILE A 111 -7.24 -16.43 6.20
N VAL A 112 -8.48 -16.45 6.63
CA VAL A 112 -9.55 -15.72 5.98
C VAL A 112 -10.39 -14.98 7.03
N SER A 113 -11.02 -13.88 6.64
CA SER A 113 -11.97 -13.20 7.51
C SER A 113 -13.14 -14.13 7.92
N ALA A 114 -13.70 -13.89 9.10
CA ALA A 114 -14.81 -14.69 9.63
C ALA A 114 -16.10 -14.49 8.84
N ASP A 115 -16.27 -13.37 8.17
CA ASP A 115 -17.45 -13.02 7.35
C ASP A 115 -17.41 -13.59 5.93
N MET A 116 -16.30 -14.19 5.51
CA MET A 116 -16.23 -14.87 4.21
C MET A 116 -17.40 -15.85 4.02
N PRO A 117 -17.86 -16.10 2.77
CA PRO A 117 -18.94 -17.02 2.49
C PRO A 117 -18.77 -18.38 3.15
N ILE A 118 -19.91 -18.99 3.55
CA ILE A 118 -19.91 -20.34 4.13
C ILE A 118 -19.31 -21.32 3.12
N GLY A 119 -18.33 -22.10 3.57
CA GLY A 119 -17.61 -23.06 2.72
C GLY A 119 -16.28 -22.56 2.20
N THR A 120 -15.96 -21.26 2.32
CA THR A 120 -14.61 -20.76 2.07
C THR A 120 -13.63 -21.48 2.98
N ARG A 121 -12.61 -22.06 2.38
CA ARG A 121 -11.60 -22.82 3.10
C ARG A 121 -10.60 -21.88 3.75
N GLY A 122 -10.30 -22.11 5.02
CA GLY A 122 -9.27 -21.40 5.76
C GLY A 122 -9.56 -21.38 7.26
N LYS A 123 -8.59 -20.90 8.02
CA LYS A 123 -8.76 -20.54 9.43
C LYS A 123 -9.44 -19.19 9.46
N ARG A 124 -10.65 -19.13 9.99
CA ARG A 124 -11.44 -17.90 10.07
C ARG A 124 -10.98 -17.05 11.24
N MET A 125 -10.89 -15.76 11.02
CA MET A 125 -10.53 -14.77 12.04
C MET A 125 -11.53 -13.62 12.03
N ALA A 126 -12.03 -13.29 13.20
CA ALA A 126 -12.81 -12.07 13.47
C ALA A 126 -11.91 -10.99 14.09
N PRO A 127 -12.33 -9.71 14.09
CA PRO A 127 -11.62 -8.67 14.81
C PRO A 127 -11.34 -9.05 16.27
N GLY A 128 -10.11 -8.89 16.71
CA GLY A 128 -9.63 -9.27 18.04
C GLY A 128 -9.07 -10.68 18.17
N ASP A 129 -9.24 -11.54 17.16
CA ASP A 129 -8.67 -12.88 17.17
C ASP A 129 -7.15 -12.85 17.01
N ALA A 130 -6.49 -13.84 17.64
CA ALA A 130 -5.07 -14.10 17.50
C ALA A 130 -4.82 -15.60 17.32
N LEU A 131 -3.94 -15.94 16.38
CA LEU A 131 -3.56 -17.33 16.09
C LEU A 131 -2.03 -17.48 16.02
N THR A 132 -1.51 -18.56 16.60
CA THR A 132 -0.15 -19.03 16.33
C THR A 132 -0.24 -20.08 15.21
N LEU A 133 0.34 -19.75 14.07
CA LEU A 133 0.35 -20.62 12.88
C LEU A 133 1.55 -21.56 12.88
N SER A 134 2.69 -21.06 13.30
CA SER A 134 3.93 -21.82 13.57
C SER A 134 4.78 -21.10 14.63
N PRO A 135 5.90 -21.68 15.09
CA PRO A 135 6.81 -20.98 16.00
C PRO A 135 7.34 -19.65 15.47
N ARG A 136 7.34 -19.48 14.13
CA ARG A 136 7.82 -18.27 13.46
C ARG A 136 6.71 -17.33 12.99
N VAL A 137 5.45 -17.77 12.98
CA VAL A 137 4.34 -17.02 12.40
C VAL A 137 3.18 -16.94 13.38
N GLN A 138 2.87 -15.73 13.81
CA GLN A 138 1.69 -15.41 14.60
C GLN A 138 0.90 -14.31 13.87
N VAL A 139 -0.42 -14.32 14.02
CA VAL A 139 -1.31 -13.34 13.37
C VAL A 139 -2.35 -12.83 14.36
N LYS A 140 -2.63 -11.54 14.29
CA LYS A 140 -3.78 -10.87 14.91
C LYS A 140 -4.65 -10.28 13.82
N ALA A 141 -5.96 -10.36 14.01
CA ALA A 141 -6.93 -9.70 13.15
C ALA A 141 -7.48 -8.45 13.86
N PHE A 142 -7.63 -7.36 13.11
CA PHE A 142 -8.25 -6.12 13.57
C PHE A 142 -9.45 -5.80 12.68
N ASP A 143 -10.26 -4.87 13.15
CA ASP A 143 -11.45 -4.43 12.44
C ASP A 143 -11.10 -3.71 11.13
N SER A 144 -12.09 -3.57 10.26
CA SER A 144 -12.03 -2.85 9.00
C SER A 144 -13.17 -1.84 8.95
N THR A 145 -13.09 -0.90 8.03
CA THR A 145 -14.14 0.10 7.75
C THR A 145 -14.94 -0.22 6.49
N ASP A 146 -14.63 -1.34 5.87
CA ASP A 146 -15.42 -2.02 4.87
C ASP A 146 -15.64 -3.46 5.34
N LEU A 147 -15.74 -4.44 4.44
CA LEU A 147 -15.85 -5.85 4.82
C LEU A 147 -14.54 -6.40 5.39
N GLY A 148 -14.64 -7.45 6.17
CA GLY A 148 -13.52 -8.28 6.57
C GLY A 148 -12.69 -7.76 7.72
N VAL A 149 -11.39 -7.99 7.63
CA VAL A 149 -10.41 -7.69 8.67
C VAL A 149 -9.10 -7.17 8.08
N SER A 150 -8.34 -6.44 8.90
CA SER A 150 -6.92 -6.22 8.65
C SER A 150 -6.08 -7.22 9.44
N PHE A 151 -4.88 -7.55 8.94
CA PHE A 151 -3.99 -8.53 9.55
C PHE A 151 -2.68 -7.91 10.02
N LEU A 152 -2.27 -8.25 11.24
CA LEU A 152 -0.90 -8.03 11.73
C LEU A 152 -0.23 -9.39 11.90
N VAL A 153 0.80 -9.65 11.09
CA VAL A 153 1.56 -10.90 11.12
C VAL A 153 2.93 -10.64 11.72
N ASP A 154 3.24 -11.33 12.82
CA ASP A 154 4.60 -11.43 13.35
C ASP A 154 5.31 -12.60 12.64
N LEU A 155 6.26 -12.26 11.77
CA LEU A 155 7.10 -13.20 11.05
C LEU A 155 8.50 -13.20 11.69
N ALA A 156 8.73 -14.13 12.60
CA ALA A 156 9.99 -14.27 13.34
C ALA A 156 10.49 -12.95 13.96
N GLY A 157 9.56 -12.15 14.50
CA GLY A 157 9.80 -10.86 15.16
C GLY A 157 9.86 -9.66 14.23
N VAL A 158 9.53 -9.81 12.94
CA VAL A 158 9.22 -8.69 12.05
C VAL A 158 7.71 -8.60 11.88
N LYS A 159 7.14 -7.46 12.21
CA LYS A 159 5.69 -7.23 12.23
C LYS A 159 5.23 -6.59 10.93
N VAL A 160 4.45 -7.34 10.17
CA VAL A 160 3.90 -6.95 8.86
C VAL A 160 2.40 -6.75 9.00
N PHE A 161 1.93 -5.55 8.70
CA PHE A 161 0.51 -5.19 8.72
C PHE A 161 -0.04 -5.07 7.29
N HIS A 162 -1.17 -5.69 7.03
CA HIS A 162 -1.94 -5.53 5.79
C HIS A 162 -3.33 -5.02 6.13
N ALA A 163 -3.66 -3.83 5.64
CA ALA A 163 -4.88 -3.13 6.01
C ALA A 163 -6.15 -3.78 5.46
N GLY A 164 -6.07 -4.63 4.40
CA GLY A 164 -7.27 -4.94 3.62
C GLY A 164 -7.91 -3.64 3.15
N ASP A 165 -9.21 -3.48 3.36
CA ASP A 165 -9.94 -2.25 3.05
C ASP A 165 -10.19 -1.36 4.27
N LEU A 166 -9.34 -1.49 5.31
CA LEU A 166 -9.33 -0.48 6.37
C LEU A 166 -8.84 0.85 5.82
N ASN A 167 -9.74 1.84 5.70
CA ASN A 167 -9.42 3.19 5.25
C ASN A 167 -10.49 4.16 5.74
N PHE A 168 -10.24 5.47 5.60
CA PHE A 168 -11.24 6.51 5.81
C PHE A 168 -12.10 6.64 4.55
N TRP A 169 -13.05 5.73 4.37
CA TRP A 169 -13.94 5.71 3.21
C TRP A 169 -15.00 6.80 3.31
N HIS A 170 -14.89 7.81 2.49
CA HIS A 170 -15.91 8.83 2.30
C HIS A 170 -15.81 9.42 0.88
N TRP A 171 -16.95 9.72 0.32
CA TRP A 171 -17.08 10.29 -1.02
C TRP A 171 -17.54 11.73 -0.86
N ARG A 172 -16.58 12.66 -0.63
CA ARG A 172 -16.87 14.03 -0.20
C ARG A 172 -17.89 14.76 -1.06
N GLU A 173 -17.93 14.48 -2.37
CA GLU A 173 -18.87 15.13 -3.30
C GLU A 173 -20.27 14.50 -3.26
N GLU A 174 -20.40 13.28 -2.73
CA GLU A 174 -21.64 12.51 -2.69
C GLU A 174 -22.16 12.30 -1.27
N SER A 175 -21.28 12.36 -0.26
CA SER A 175 -21.62 12.11 1.14
C SER A 175 -22.11 13.37 1.85
N THR A 176 -23.10 13.20 2.72
CA THR A 176 -23.50 14.23 3.67
C THR A 176 -22.43 14.45 4.74
N ILE A 177 -22.47 15.59 5.42
CA ILE A 177 -21.55 15.89 6.55
C ILE A 177 -21.65 14.78 7.61
N LYS A 178 -22.86 14.31 7.91
CA LYS A 178 -23.09 13.27 8.90
C LYS A 178 -22.44 11.93 8.51
N GLU A 179 -22.56 11.53 7.26
CA GLU A 179 -21.91 10.30 6.76
C GLU A 179 -20.38 10.40 6.80
N ILE A 180 -19.82 11.60 6.54
CA ILE A 180 -18.37 11.84 6.67
C ILE A 180 -17.93 11.73 8.12
N GLU A 181 -18.68 12.31 9.07
CA GLU A 181 -18.41 12.23 10.51
C GLU A 181 -18.51 10.78 11.01
N GLU A 182 -19.54 10.03 10.60
CA GLU A 182 -19.70 8.61 10.94
C GLU A 182 -18.55 7.76 10.39
N ALA A 183 -18.09 8.03 9.16
CA ALA A 183 -16.93 7.34 8.56
C ALA A 183 -15.62 7.67 9.28
N ASP A 184 -15.40 8.95 9.70
CA ASP A 184 -14.24 9.36 10.49
C ASP A 184 -14.21 8.66 11.85
N ASP A 185 -15.34 8.64 12.55
CA ASP A 185 -15.46 7.98 13.86
C ASP A 185 -15.21 6.47 13.75
N ALA A 186 -15.79 5.80 12.76
CA ALA A 186 -15.59 4.36 12.52
C ALA A 186 -14.13 4.06 12.21
N PHE A 187 -13.50 4.86 11.35
CA PHE A 187 -12.10 4.69 11.00
C PHE A 187 -11.17 4.89 12.21
N ARG A 188 -11.40 5.92 13.02
CA ARG A 188 -10.62 6.17 14.25
C ARG A 188 -10.76 5.03 15.25
N GLN A 189 -11.97 4.50 15.42
CA GLN A 189 -12.23 3.37 16.31
C GLN A 189 -11.50 2.10 15.84
N ALA A 190 -11.49 1.83 14.54
CA ALA A 190 -10.78 0.68 13.98
C ALA A 190 -9.24 0.83 14.11
N VAL A 191 -8.69 2.04 13.97
CA VAL A 191 -7.25 2.30 14.08
C VAL A 191 -6.74 2.29 15.53
N GLU A 192 -7.58 2.66 16.52
CA GLU A 192 -7.15 2.78 17.93
C GLU A 192 -6.46 1.52 18.49
N PRO A 193 -7.00 0.30 18.34
CA PRO A 193 -6.33 -0.91 18.81
C PRO A 193 -5.02 -1.20 18.07
N ILE A 194 -4.94 -0.85 16.78
CA ILE A 194 -3.73 -1.02 15.95
C ILE A 194 -2.61 -0.09 16.41
N ALA A 195 -2.95 1.12 16.87
CA ALA A 195 -1.99 2.09 17.37
C ALA A 195 -1.23 1.65 18.64
N ARG A 196 -1.66 0.57 19.28
CA ARG A 196 -0.99 -0.06 20.43
C ARG A 196 0.06 -1.09 20.03
N GLU A 197 0.12 -1.43 18.75
CA GLU A 197 1.05 -2.39 18.19
C GLU A 197 2.30 -1.69 17.63
N GLU A 198 3.41 -2.37 17.65
CA GLU A 198 4.59 -1.97 16.89
C GLU A 198 4.52 -2.60 15.51
N ILE A 199 4.70 -1.81 14.45
CA ILE A 199 4.61 -2.28 13.07
C ILE A 199 5.88 -1.90 12.33
N ASP A 200 6.55 -2.89 11.73
CA ASP A 200 7.75 -2.67 10.94
C ASP A 200 7.38 -2.28 9.50
N VAL A 201 6.46 -3.01 8.89
CA VAL A 201 5.99 -2.78 7.52
C VAL A 201 4.47 -2.75 7.49
N ALA A 202 3.89 -1.74 6.86
CA ALA A 202 2.46 -1.62 6.66
C ALA A 202 2.13 -1.46 5.17
N PHE A 203 1.18 -2.26 4.68
CA PHE A 203 0.50 -2.05 3.40
C PHE A 203 -0.82 -1.34 3.68
N PHE A 204 -1.03 -0.15 3.08
CA PHE A 204 -2.18 0.68 3.42
C PHE A 204 -2.79 1.36 2.20
N PRO A 205 -4.14 1.45 2.09
CA PRO A 205 -4.83 2.04 0.95
C PRO A 205 -4.53 3.53 0.73
N VAL A 206 -4.31 3.88 -0.54
CA VAL A 206 -4.36 5.24 -1.09
C VAL A 206 -5.20 5.20 -2.35
N ASP A 207 -6.45 5.62 -2.27
CA ASP A 207 -7.44 5.39 -3.32
C ASP A 207 -7.79 6.67 -4.08
N ALA A 208 -7.37 6.73 -5.34
CA ALA A 208 -7.61 7.88 -6.22
C ALA A 208 -9.09 8.24 -6.41
N ARG A 209 -10.01 7.29 -6.20
CA ARG A 209 -11.46 7.51 -6.30
C ARG A 209 -11.97 8.48 -5.24
N GLN A 210 -11.25 8.63 -4.11
CA GLN A 210 -11.58 9.59 -3.06
C GLN A 210 -11.16 11.04 -3.41
N GLY A 211 -10.70 11.30 -4.63
CA GLY A 211 -10.34 12.64 -5.10
C GLY A 211 -9.21 13.27 -4.26
N MET A 212 -9.44 14.47 -3.74
CA MET A 212 -8.42 15.19 -2.96
C MET A 212 -8.12 14.57 -1.59
N MET A 213 -8.95 13.66 -1.13
CA MET A 213 -8.81 13.00 0.18
C MET A 213 -8.21 11.58 0.07
N TYR A 214 -7.65 11.24 -1.09
CA TYR A 214 -7.13 9.91 -1.42
C TYR A 214 -6.09 9.36 -0.41
N ASP A 215 -5.42 10.23 0.31
CA ASP A 215 -4.35 9.92 1.26
C ASP A 215 -4.72 10.21 2.73
N ALA A 216 -5.95 10.65 3.00
CA ALA A 216 -6.37 11.09 4.34
C ALA A 216 -6.26 9.95 5.37
N GLY A 217 -6.76 8.75 5.03
CA GLY A 217 -6.66 7.56 5.88
C GLY A 217 -5.21 7.17 6.14
N ALA A 218 -4.38 7.09 5.10
CA ALA A 218 -2.97 6.74 5.21
C ALA A 218 -2.19 7.74 6.07
N ASN A 219 -2.44 9.04 5.89
CA ASN A 219 -1.81 10.08 6.72
C ASN A 219 -2.20 9.96 8.20
N TYR A 220 -3.50 9.73 8.49
CA TYR A 220 -3.95 9.51 9.87
C TYR A 220 -3.32 8.25 10.47
N PHE A 221 -3.31 7.15 9.72
CA PHE A 221 -2.67 5.90 10.15
C PHE A 221 -1.19 6.10 10.49
N MET A 222 -0.42 6.77 9.65
CA MET A 222 0.98 7.09 9.93
C MET A 222 1.16 7.95 11.19
N MET A 223 0.25 8.88 11.44
CA MET A 223 0.32 9.74 12.65
C MET A 223 0.05 8.96 13.93
N CYS A 224 -0.90 8.03 13.92
CA CYS A 224 -1.34 7.31 15.11
C CYS A 224 -0.52 6.03 15.37
N VAL A 225 -0.30 5.22 14.31
CA VAL A 225 0.33 3.90 14.41
C VAL A 225 1.85 3.97 14.25
N LYS A 226 2.34 4.87 13.37
CA LYS A 226 3.76 5.12 13.12
C LYS A 226 4.54 3.86 12.71
N PRO A 227 4.09 3.15 11.66
CA PRO A 227 4.87 2.04 11.14
C PRO A 227 6.24 2.55 10.69
N ARG A 228 7.26 1.69 10.71
CA ARG A 228 8.61 2.10 10.27
C ARG A 228 8.66 2.31 8.77
N LEU A 229 7.99 1.43 8.01
CA LEU A 229 7.83 1.54 6.55
C LEU A 229 6.34 1.41 6.21
N LEU A 230 5.82 2.32 5.38
CA LEU A 230 4.50 2.20 4.77
C LEU A 230 4.63 2.06 3.26
N ILE A 231 3.95 1.07 2.69
CA ILE A 231 3.86 0.82 1.26
C ILE A 231 2.39 1.06 0.85
N PRO A 232 2.13 2.08 0.01
CA PRO A 232 0.78 2.36 -0.46
C PRO A 232 0.27 1.24 -1.37
N MET A 233 -1.01 0.92 -1.26
CA MET A 233 -1.73 -0.05 -2.06
C MET A 233 -3.10 0.51 -2.49
N HIS A 234 -3.91 -0.27 -3.19
CA HIS A 234 -5.30 0.05 -3.54
C HIS A 234 -5.46 1.29 -4.45
N PHE A 235 -4.49 1.55 -5.32
CA PHE A 235 -4.48 2.74 -6.19
C PHE A 235 -5.02 2.51 -7.61
N TRP A 236 -5.68 1.37 -7.87
CA TRP A 236 -6.40 1.04 -9.13
C TRP A 236 -5.58 1.27 -10.40
N GLY A 237 -4.32 0.80 -10.42
CA GLY A 237 -3.42 1.01 -11.55
C GLY A 237 -2.93 2.46 -11.73
N ARG A 238 -3.34 3.38 -10.84
CA ARG A 238 -2.93 4.79 -10.80
C ARG A 238 -1.59 4.94 -10.06
N ALA A 239 -0.52 4.38 -10.64
CA ALA A 239 0.83 4.38 -10.05
C ALA A 239 1.33 5.76 -9.62
N GLU A 240 0.90 6.81 -10.33
CA GLU A 240 1.23 8.21 -10.02
C GLU A 240 0.70 8.63 -8.65
N ILE A 241 -0.43 8.11 -8.19
CA ILE A 241 -1.03 8.41 -6.87
C ILE A 241 -0.14 7.86 -5.76
N ALA A 242 0.27 6.59 -5.86
CA ALA A 242 1.18 5.97 -4.88
C ALA A 242 2.54 6.68 -4.84
N THR A 243 3.08 7.03 -6.02
CA THR A 243 4.36 7.74 -6.15
C THR A 243 4.27 9.16 -5.57
N GLU A 244 3.17 9.88 -5.87
CA GLU A 244 2.95 11.23 -5.35
C GLU A 244 2.77 11.22 -3.83
N PHE A 245 2.02 10.26 -3.30
CA PHE A 245 1.86 10.07 -1.86
C PHE A 245 3.23 9.85 -1.20
N ALA A 246 4.04 8.91 -1.70
CA ALA A 246 5.38 8.65 -1.16
C ALA A 246 6.28 9.91 -1.22
N ARG A 247 6.23 10.68 -2.33
CA ARG A 247 7.00 11.90 -2.48
C ARG A 247 6.57 13.01 -1.53
N ARG A 248 5.27 13.12 -1.22
CA ARG A 248 4.71 14.20 -0.38
C ARG A 248 4.70 13.89 1.10
N SER A 249 4.67 12.61 1.48
CA SER A 249 4.62 12.19 2.87
C SER A 249 5.81 12.73 3.67
N ARG A 250 5.52 13.28 4.86
CA ARG A 250 6.50 13.91 5.74
C ARG A 250 6.29 13.45 7.19
N CYS A 251 6.42 12.15 7.42
CA CYS A 251 6.43 11.60 8.77
C CYS A 251 7.88 11.29 9.18
N ARG A 252 8.30 11.76 10.35
CA ARG A 252 9.66 11.51 10.84
C ARG A 252 9.90 10.09 11.31
N GLN A 253 8.81 9.37 11.59
CA GLN A 253 8.86 8.03 12.18
C GLN A 253 8.48 6.93 11.17
N THR A 254 7.96 7.33 10.02
CA THR A 254 7.52 6.43 8.96
C THR A 254 8.18 6.83 7.64
N GLU A 255 8.88 5.91 7.02
CA GLU A 255 9.28 6.02 5.62
C GLU A 255 8.14 5.53 4.73
N VAL A 256 7.97 6.16 3.55
CA VAL A 256 6.96 5.74 2.57
C VAL A 256 7.63 5.37 1.26
N LEU A 257 7.41 4.14 0.82
CA LEU A 257 7.98 3.61 -0.42
C LEU A 257 6.87 3.07 -1.33
N ALA A 258 6.72 3.63 -2.52
CA ALA A 258 5.76 3.14 -3.49
C ALA A 258 6.35 2.01 -4.34
N LEU A 259 5.65 0.86 -4.39
CA LEU A 259 5.86 -0.21 -5.36
C LEU A 259 4.71 -0.14 -6.36
N THR A 260 5.01 0.08 -7.63
CA THR A 260 3.99 0.43 -8.63
C THR A 260 4.02 -0.44 -9.88
N ARG A 261 5.08 -1.23 -10.06
CA ARG A 261 5.22 -2.13 -11.22
C ARG A 261 4.87 -3.56 -10.82
N TYR A 262 4.12 -4.24 -11.65
CA TYR A 262 3.77 -5.65 -11.43
C TYR A 262 5.02 -6.52 -11.29
N GLY A 263 5.09 -7.29 -10.21
CA GLY A 263 6.25 -8.10 -9.87
C GLY A 263 7.45 -7.30 -9.36
N GLU A 264 7.28 -6.03 -9.01
CA GLU A 264 8.34 -5.22 -8.39
C GLU A 264 8.71 -5.77 -7.02
N GLN A 265 10.02 -5.86 -6.78
CA GLN A 265 10.57 -6.47 -5.57
C GLN A 265 11.54 -5.55 -4.86
N ILE A 266 11.43 -5.53 -3.54
CA ILE A 266 12.41 -4.92 -2.65
C ILE A 266 12.91 -5.94 -1.64
N GLY A 267 14.19 -5.78 -1.26
CA GLY A 267 14.78 -6.43 -0.11
C GLY A 267 14.80 -5.48 1.08
N LEU A 268 14.35 -5.93 2.24
CA LEU A 268 14.50 -5.23 3.50
C LEU A 268 15.47 -5.99 4.39
N HIS A 269 16.40 -5.27 5.00
CA HIS A 269 17.34 -5.80 5.96
C HIS A 269 17.20 -5.04 7.28
N PHE A 270 16.78 -5.73 8.33
CA PHE A 270 16.62 -5.19 9.68
C PHE A 270 17.92 -5.35 10.45
N THR A 271 18.64 -4.27 10.63
CA THR A 271 19.96 -4.26 11.27
C THR A 271 19.86 -4.27 12.80
N GLU A 272 20.96 -4.64 13.47
CA GLU A 272 21.03 -4.73 14.94
C GLU A 272 20.83 -3.37 15.63
N ASP A 273 21.24 -2.28 15.01
CA ASP A 273 21.10 -0.92 15.51
C ASP A 273 19.71 -0.31 15.21
N GLY A 274 18.78 -1.13 14.68
CA GLY A 274 17.37 -0.78 14.51
C GLY A 274 17.06 -0.04 13.22
N TYR A 275 17.96 -0.05 12.22
CA TYR A 275 17.67 0.48 10.89
C TYR A 275 16.99 -0.56 9.99
N ILE A 276 16.37 -0.09 8.93
CA ILE A 276 15.91 -0.91 7.82
C ILE A 276 16.64 -0.44 6.57
N ASP A 277 17.54 -1.29 6.05
CA ASP A 277 18.16 -1.04 4.77
C ASP A 277 17.22 -1.54 3.67
N VAL A 278 16.95 -0.72 2.68
CA VAL A 278 16.08 -1.05 1.55
C VAL A 278 16.90 -1.18 0.27
N SER A 279 16.73 -2.30 -0.42
CA SER A 279 17.38 -2.57 -1.70
C SER A 279 16.34 -2.87 -2.78
N LEU A 280 16.47 -2.26 -3.95
CA LEU A 280 15.66 -2.60 -5.12
C LEU A 280 16.20 -3.90 -5.73
N LEU A 281 15.37 -4.93 -5.77
CA LEU A 281 15.71 -6.24 -6.36
C LEU A 281 15.28 -6.33 -7.82
N THR A 282 14.22 -5.61 -8.20
CA THR A 282 13.79 -5.47 -9.60
C THR A 282 14.52 -4.29 -10.24
N PRO A 283 15.30 -4.51 -11.31
CA PRO A 283 15.96 -3.41 -11.99
C PRO A 283 14.94 -2.36 -12.48
N PRO A 284 15.27 -1.05 -12.46
CA PRO A 284 14.42 -0.04 -13.07
C PRO A 284 14.23 -0.38 -14.55
N GLU A 285 13.01 -0.23 -15.06
CA GLU A 285 12.78 -0.35 -16.50
C GLU A 285 13.63 0.70 -17.22
N VAL A 286 14.52 0.24 -18.08
CA VAL A 286 15.20 1.12 -19.02
C VAL A 286 14.15 1.55 -20.03
N VAL A 287 13.54 2.71 -19.82
CA VAL A 287 12.74 3.36 -20.87
C VAL A 287 13.72 3.66 -21.99
N VAL A 288 13.83 2.74 -22.94
CA VAL A 288 14.48 3.01 -24.20
C VAL A 288 13.56 3.99 -24.91
N SER A 289 13.81 5.28 -24.68
CA SER A 289 13.26 6.33 -25.53
C SER A 289 13.68 5.98 -26.95
N SER A 290 12.78 5.34 -27.69
CA SER A 290 12.89 5.25 -29.13
C SER A 290 12.80 6.70 -29.63
N LYS A 291 13.95 7.35 -29.77
CA LYS A 291 14.05 8.55 -30.59
C LYS A 291 13.66 8.08 -31.99
N GLN A 292 12.38 8.19 -32.29
CA GLN A 292 11.97 8.22 -33.68
C GLN A 292 12.76 9.37 -34.30
N ASN A 293 13.59 9.03 -35.26
CA ASN A 293 14.23 9.98 -36.14
C ASN A 293 13.12 10.73 -36.89
N THR A 294 12.57 11.76 -36.29
CA THR A 294 11.77 12.75 -37.01
C THR A 294 12.74 13.77 -37.59
N ASN A 295 13.43 13.41 -38.63
CA ASN A 295 13.82 14.39 -39.62
C ASN A 295 12.51 14.88 -40.24
N GLU A 296 12.35 16.21 -40.26
CA GLU A 296 11.27 16.99 -40.86
C GLU A 296 10.03 17.18 -39.96
N LEU A 297 10.14 18.18 -39.08
CA LEU A 297 8.99 18.95 -38.65
C LEU A 297 8.69 19.98 -39.76
N PRO A 298 7.44 20.07 -40.28
CA PRO A 298 7.08 21.18 -41.13
C PRO A 298 7.16 22.46 -40.31
N ILE A 299 7.81 23.47 -40.86
CA ILE A 299 7.83 24.84 -40.32
C ILE A 299 6.42 25.37 -40.46
N VAL A 300 5.70 25.41 -39.32
CA VAL A 300 4.45 26.16 -39.25
C VAL A 300 4.82 27.61 -39.06
N GLU A 301 4.68 28.43 -40.11
CA GLU A 301 4.74 29.88 -40.00
C GLU A 301 3.60 30.31 -39.05
N VAL A 302 3.99 30.82 -37.87
CA VAL A 302 3.08 31.51 -36.96
C VAL A 302 2.83 32.89 -37.54
N PRO A 303 1.59 33.29 -37.84
CA PRO A 303 1.31 34.66 -38.29
C PRO A 303 1.64 35.62 -37.15
N ASP A 304 2.38 36.67 -37.48
CA ASP A 304 2.75 37.77 -36.61
C ASP A 304 1.50 38.61 -36.32
N ASN A 305 0.77 38.31 -35.24
CA ASN A 305 -0.32 39.08 -34.77
C ASN A 305 0.15 40.16 -33.77
N ARG A 306 0.75 41.21 -34.30
CA ARG A 306 1.09 42.43 -33.55
C ARG A 306 0.02 43.50 -33.66
N ASP A 307 -1.22 43.17 -33.69
CA ASP A 307 -2.30 44.12 -33.54
C ASP A 307 -3.53 43.43 -32.96
N VAL A 308 -3.57 43.30 -31.62
CA VAL A 308 -4.81 43.04 -30.88
C VAL A 308 -5.03 44.24 -29.98
N ASP A 309 -5.96 45.13 -30.41
CA ASP A 309 -6.47 46.22 -29.61
C ASP A 309 -7.10 45.68 -28.31
N LEU A 310 -6.51 46.04 -27.18
CA LEU A 310 -7.04 45.78 -25.84
C LEU A 310 -7.96 46.96 -25.39
N GLU A 311 -8.93 47.30 -26.18
CA GLU A 311 -10.04 48.19 -25.73
C GLU A 311 -11.30 47.35 -25.56
N GLY A 312 -11.71 47.11 -24.29
CA GLY A 312 -13.02 46.57 -23.98
C GLY A 312 -13.10 45.41 -22.96
N TYR A 313 -12.25 45.38 -21.96
CA TYR A 313 -12.55 44.55 -20.79
C TYR A 313 -12.95 45.45 -19.63
N ASP A 314 -14.27 45.59 -19.51
CA ASP A 314 -14.92 46.24 -18.36
C ASP A 314 -14.82 45.34 -17.15
N SER A 315 -14.14 45.80 -16.09
CA SER A 315 -13.92 45.06 -14.85
C SER A 315 -15.20 45.14 -14.00
N ALA A 316 -16.15 44.24 -14.25
CA ALA A 316 -17.25 44.00 -13.34
C ALA A 316 -16.79 43.05 -12.22
N ASP A 317 -16.69 43.60 -11.02
CA ASP A 317 -16.45 42.87 -9.78
C ASP A 317 -17.68 41.96 -9.50
N PRO A 318 -17.52 40.60 -9.43
CA PRO A 318 -18.63 39.69 -9.20
C PRO A 318 -19.12 39.63 -7.73
N PHE A 319 -18.61 40.48 -6.82
CA PHE A 319 -18.97 40.47 -5.39
C PHE A 319 -19.69 41.76 -4.89
N ALA A 320 -20.10 42.64 -5.77
CA ALA A 320 -20.85 43.83 -5.41
C ALA A 320 -22.37 43.58 -5.65
N ASP A 321 -23.01 42.79 -4.80
CA ASP A 321 -24.43 42.92 -4.41
C ASP A 321 -24.81 41.74 -3.48
N SER A 322 -24.74 41.95 -2.17
CA SER A 322 -25.42 41.12 -1.18
C SER A 322 -25.95 41.98 -0.03
N ASP A 323 -26.82 42.92 -0.35
CA ASP A 323 -27.74 43.52 0.62
C ASP A 323 -29.13 42.90 0.42
N LEU A 324 -29.39 41.79 1.11
CA LEU A 324 -30.74 41.27 1.34
C LEU A 324 -31.06 41.32 2.83
N PRO A 325 -32.17 41.93 3.24
CA PRO A 325 -32.52 42.10 4.65
C PRO A 325 -33.04 40.80 5.24
N VAL A 326 -32.43 40.41 6.39
CA VAL A 326 -32.92 39.33 7.25
C VAL A 326 -34.26 39.71 7.84
N LYS A 327 -35.34 39.01 7.48
CA LYS A 327 -36.61 39.03 8.20
C LYS A 327 -36.52 38.04 9.36
N LEU A 328 -36.54 38.56 10.57
CA LEU A 328 -36.89 37.81 11.78
C LEU A 328 -38.41 37.79 11.85
N ASP A 329 -39.02 36.63 11.78
CA ASP A 329 -40.40 36.39 12.18
C ASP A 329 -40.41 35.59 13.48
N GLU A 330 -41.30 36.00 14.38
CA GLU A 330 -41.55 35.61 15.77
C GLU A 330 -41.87 34.12 15.97
#